data_c45e54f5dba5d96eeac8fcd154a0fd51
#
_entry.id   c45e54f5dba5d96eeac8fcd154a0fd51
#
_cell.length_a   1.000
_cell.length_b   1.000
_cell.length_c   1.000
_cell.angle_alpha   90.00
_cell.angle_beta   90.00
_cell.angle_gamma   90.00
#
_symmetry.space_group_name_H-M   'P 1'
#
loop_
_entity.id
_entity.type
_entity.pdbx_description
1 polymer ?
#
loop_
_entity_poly.entity_id
_entity_poly.type
_entity_poly.pdbx_seq_one_letter_code
_entity_poly.pdbx_strand_id
1 'polypeptide(L)'
;MINHFRVLGIKETAYEAEIKKAYRRLSNLYHPDKLLTHTDDEKRQAGVQLQRVQEAYDILSDSKKRAAFIKDFKNVIVSDPTASMRELWDQYYPSH
;
A
#
# COMPACT_ATOMS: atom_id res chain seq x y z
N MET A 1 -7.20 -9.08 1.53
CA MET A 1 -6.64 -7.98 2.34
C MET A 1 -5.54 -7.27 1.54
N ILE A 2 -5.56 -5.95 1.52
CA ILE A 2 -4.55 -5.16 0.81
C ILE A 2 -3.33 -4.99 1.69
N ASN A 3 -2.14 -5.22 1.14
CA ASN A 3 -0.89 -4.97 1.86
C ASN A 3 -0.50 -3.50 1.75
N HIS A 4 -0.79 -2.73 2.77
CA HIS A 4 -0.52 -1.29 2.78
C HIS A 4 0.97 -0.96 2.71
N PHE A 5 1.82 -1.81 3.26
CA PHE A 5 3.28 -1.63 3.14
C PHE A 5 3.71 -1.70 1.67
N ARG A 6 3.14 -2.62 0.93
CA ARG A 6 3.46 -2.77 -0.49
C ARG A 6 2.93 -1.60 -1.31
N VAL A 7 1.75 -1.09 -0.95
CA VAL A 7 1.18 0.10 -1.62
C VAL A 7 2.16 1.28 -1.53
N LEU A 8 2.79 1.44 -0.36
CA LEU A 8 3.79 2.49 -0.16
C LEU A 8 5.19 2.10 -0.66
N GLY A 9 5.38 0.86 -1.07
CA GLY A 9 6.68 0.37 -1.55
C GLY A 9 7.73 0.26 -0.47
N ILE A 10 7.32 -0.07 0.76
CA ILE A 10 8.20 -0.20 1.91
C ILE A 10 8.09 -1.59 2.52
N LYS A 11 9.03 -1.92 3.40
CA LYS A 11 9.04 -3.20 4.11
C LYS A 11 8.09 -3.16 5.31
N GLU A 12 7.66 -4.33 5.75
CA GLU A 12 6.79 -4.46 6.93
C GLU A 12 7.47 -3.99 8.22
N THR A 13 8.80 -3.92 8.20
CA THR A 13 9.59 -3.45 9.33
C THR A 13 9.93 -1.96 9.25
N ALA A 14 9.34 -1.24 8.31
CA ALA A 14 9.63 0.17 8.09
C ALA A 14 9.29 1.01 9.32
N TYR A 15 10.12 1.99 9.61
CA TYR A 15 9.88 2.96 10.67
C TYR A 15 8.88 4.02 10.25
N GLU A 16 8.32 4.72 11.22
CA GLU A 16 7.40 5.84 10.96
C GLU A 16 7.97 6.84 9.96
N ALA A 17 9.25 7.18 10.10
CA ALA A 17 9.91 8.11 9.19
C ALA A 17 9.93 7.60 7.75
N GLU A 18 10.14 6.30 7.56
CA GLU A 18 10.12 5.69 6.23
C GLU A 18 8.72 5.69 5.63
N ILE A 19 7.71 5.42 6.44
CA ILE A 19 6.31 5.45 6.03
C ILE A 19 5.95 6.86 5.55
N LYS A 20 6.31 7.86 6.32
CA LYS A 20 6.04 9.25 5.99
C LYS A 20 6.75 9.70 4.73
N LYS A 21 8.01 9.30 4.58
CA LYS A 21 8.81 9.62 3.39
C LYS A 21 8.21 8.99 2.14
N ALA A 22 7.81 7.73 2.23
CA ALA A 22 7.18 7.03 1.11
C ALA A 22 5.85 7.68 0.72
N TYR A 23 5.04 8.05 1.70
CA TYR A 23 3.79 8.74 1.46
C TYR A 23 4.00 10.05 0.72
N ARG A 24 4.95 10.87 1.17
CA ARG A 24 5.25 12.15 0.53
C ARG A 24 5.69 11.97 -0.92
N ARG A 25 6.57 11.00 -1.15
CA ARG A 25 7.07 10.71 -2.49
C ARG A 25 5.95 10.31 -3.43
N LEU A 26 5.10 9.38 -3.00
CA LEU A 26 4.01 8.88 -3.83
C LEU A 26 2.90 9.93 -4.01
N SER A 27 2.61 10.71 -2.98
CA SER A 27 1.64 11.80 -3.08
C SER A 27 2.08 12.84 -4.10
N ASN A 28 3.36 13.16 -4.13
CA ASN A 28 3.90 14.08 -5.13
C ASN A 28 3.85 13.49 -6.52
N LEU A 29 4.15 12.18 -6.65
CA LEU A 29 4.14 11.50 -7.93
C LEU A 29 2.75 11.49 -8.57
N TYR A 30 1.71 11.30 -7.77
CA TYR A 30 0.33 11.20 -8.25
C TYR A 30 -0.47 12.50 -8.08
N HIS A 31 0.18 13.58 -7.71
CA HIS A 31 -0.50 14.85 -7.50
C HIS A 31 -1.06 15.39 -8.84
N PRO A 32 -2.29 15.93 -8.85
CA PRO A 32 -2.90 16.42 -10.09
C PRO A 32 -2.05 17.44 -10.84
N ASP A 33 -1.32 18.30 -10.13
CA ASP A 33 -0.46 19.30 -10.75
C ASP A 33 0.67 18.68 -11.57
N LYS A 34 1.10 17.46 -11.21
CA LYS A 34 2.13 16.75 -11.96
C LYS A 34 1.59 16.04 -13.19
N LEU A 35 0.28 15.98 -13.34
CA LEU A 35 -0.38 15.17 -14.37
C LEU A 35 -1.09 16.02 -15.42
N LEU A 36 -0.77 17.30 -15.50
CA LEU A 36 -1.46 18.23 -16.40
C LEU A 36 -1.36 17.83 -17.87
N THR A 37 -0.25 17.20 -18.26
CA THR A 37 -0.02 16.75 -19.63
C THR A 37 -0.43 15.32 -19.91
N HIS A 38 -0.95 14.62 -18.90
CA HIS A 38 -1.36 13.23 -19.04
C HIS A 38 -2.76 13.12 -19.60
N THR A 39 -3.09 11.94 -20.15
CA THR A 39 -4.43 11.66 -20.65
C THR A 39 -5.43 11.56 -19.50
N ASP A 40 -6.72 11.66 -19.83
CA ASP A 40 -7.78 11.54 -18.82
C ASP A 40 -7.75 10.17 -18.13
N ASP A 41 -7.46 9.10 -18.87
CA ASP A 41 -7.34 7.76 -18.29
C ASP A 41 -6.17 7.67 -17.33
N GLU A 42 -5.03 8.25 -17.70
CA GLU A 42 -3.86 8.27 -16.82
C GLU A 42 -4.13 9.07 -15.55
N LYS A 43 -4.81 10.22 -15.68
CA LYS A 43 -5.21 11.02 -14.51
C LYS A 43 -6.14 10.25 -13.59
N ARG A 44 -7.08 9.50 -14.16
CA ARG A 44 -8.02 8.69 -13.39
C ARG A 44 -7.29 7.58 -12.64
N GLN A 45 -6.38 6.88 -13.29
CA GLN A 45 -5.58 5.83 -12.67
C GLN A 45 -4.70 6.40 -11.56
N ALA A 46 -4.09 7.56 -11.79
CA ALA A 46 -3.29 8.23 -10.77
C ALA A 46 -4.14 8.60 -9.55
N GLY A 47 -5.38 9.06 -9.78
CA GLY A 47 -6.30 9.36 -8.68
C GLY A 47 -6.63 8.13 -7.84
N VAL A 48 -6.83 6.98 -8.47
CA VAL A 48 -7.06 5.72 -7.77
C VAL A 48 -5.83 5.33 -6.96
N GLN A 49 -4.64 5.46 -7.52
CA GLN A 49 -3.40 5.14 -6.82
C GLN A 49 -3.18 6.09 -5.64
N LEU A 50 -3.46 7.37 -5.82
CA LEU A 50 -3.33 8.34 -4.73
C LEU A 50 -4.27 8.00 -3.57
N GLN A 51 -5.49 7.59 -3.89
CA GLN A 51 -6.45 7.17 -2.87
C GLN A 51 -5.92 5.97 -2.07
N ARG A 52 -5.35 4.98 -2.76
CA ARG A 52 -4.75 3.81 -2.10
C ARG A 52 -3.58 4.21 -1.22
N VAL A 53 -2.76 5.14 -1.68
CA VAL A 53 -1.63 5.67 -0.91
C VAL A 53 -2.13 6.36 0.35
N GLN A 54 -3.17 7.16 0.24
CA GLN A 54 -3.76 7.88 1.39
C GLN A 54 -4.34 6.90 2.41
N GLU A 55 -5.04 5.88 1.96
CA GLU A 55 -5.59 4.84 2.84
C GLU A 55 -4.49 4.08 3.54
N ALA A 56 -3.43 3.69 2.81
CA ALA A 56 -2.30 2.99 3.38
C ALA A 56 -1.62 3.84 4.45
N TYR A 57 -1.41 5.12 4.17
CA TYR A 57 -0.80 6.03 5.13
C TYR A 57 -1.67 6.20 6.38
N ASP A 58 -2.98 6.33 6.21
CA ASP A 58 -3.91 6.47 7.34
C ASP A 58 -3.78 5.31 8.31
N ILE A 59 -3.63 4.10 7.78
CA ILE A 59 -3.50 2.90 8.61
C ILE A 59 -2.10 2.78 9.18
N LEU A 60 -1.07 2.98 8.38
CA LEU A 60 0.30 2.74 8.79
C LEU A 60 0.92 3.86 9.63
N SER A 61 0.39 5.08 9.52
CA SER A 61 0.88 6.22 10.31
C SER A 61 0.42 6.17 11.77
N ASP A 62 -0.67 5.45 12.05
CA ASP A 62 -1.17 5.27 13.41
C ASP A 62 -0.60 3.97 13.97
N SER A 63 0.12 4.06 15.10
CA SER A 63 0.78 2.90 15.68
C SER A 63 -0.19 1.77 16.05
N LYS A 64 -1.39 2.13 16.52
CA LYS A 64 -2.41 1.14 16.90
C LYS A 64 -3.00 0.46 15.66
N LYS A 65 -3.35 1.24 14.65
CA LYS A 65 -3.90 0.70 13.40
C LYS A 65 -2.85 -0.14 12.68
N ARG A 66 -1.61 0.31 12.68
CA ARG A 66 -0.50 -0.43 12.08
C ARG A 66 -0.29 -1.78 12.76
N ALA A 67 -0.28 -1.80 14.09
CA ALA A 67 -0.12 -3.05 14.84
C ALA A 67 -1.27 -4.01 14.57
N ALA A 68 -2.49 -3.52 14.55
CA ALA A 68 -3.66 -4.32 14.23
C ALA A 68 -3.59 -4.88 12.81
N PHE A 69 -3.18 -4.07 11.86
CA PHE A 69 -3.02 -4.50 10.48
C PHE A 69 -1.96 -5.60 10.35
N ILE A 70 -0.81 -5.42 10.97
CA ILE A 70 0.28 -6.42 10.94
C ILE A 70 -0.20 -7.74 11.53
N LYS A 71 -0.91 -7.69 12.66
CA LYS A 71 -1.43 -8.87 13.32
C LYS A 71 -2.41 -9.62 12.41
N ASP A 72 -3.36 -8.91 11.83
CA ASP A 72 -4.36 -9.50 10.94
C ASP A 72 -3.72 -10.07 9.68
N PHE A 73 -2.79 -9.34 9.09
CA PHE A 73 -2.08 -9.77 7.90
C PHE A 73 -1.29 -11.06 8.16
N LYS A 74 -0.57 -11.13 9.27
CA LYS A 74 0.18 -12.33 9.64
C LYS A 74 -0.74 -13.50 9.93
N ASN A 75 -1.88 -13.25 10.57
CA ASN A 75 -2.86 -14.31 10.84
C ASN A 75 -3.44 -14.89 9.56
N VAL A 76 -3.74 -14.05 8.58
CA VAL A 76 -4.24 -14.52 7.28
C VAL A 76 -3.21 -15.41 6.59
N ILE A 77 -1.94 -15.01 6.63
CA ILE A 77 -0.87 -15.78 5.99
C ILE A 77 -0.61 -17.11 6.73
N VAL A 78 -0.60 -17.08 8.06
CA VAL A 78 -0.26 -18.25 8.87
C VAL A 78 -1.42 -19.22 9.00
N SER A 79 -2.67 -18.75 8.99
CA SER A 79 -3.84 -19.60 9.18
C SER A 79 -4.14 -20.51 7.99
N ASP A 80 -3.50 -20.28 6.85
CA ASP A 80 -3.66 -21.13 5.67
C ASP A 80 -2.31 -21.60 5.12
N PRO A 81 -1.64 -22.50 5.84
CA PRO A 81 -0.31 -22.97 5.43
C PRO A 81 -0.32 -23.86 4.20
N THR A 82 -1.48 -24.37 3.81
CA THR A 82 -1.60 -25.28 2.66
C THR A 82 -1.86 -24.55 1.35
N ALA A 83 -2.57 -23.46 1.39
CA ALA A 83 -2.59 -22.59 0.24
C ALA A 83 -1.21 -21.95 0.24
N SER A 84 -0.34 -22.38 -0.62
CA SER A 84 0.99 -21.84 -0.64
C SER A 84 0.89 -20.32 -0.46
N MET A 85 1.65 -19.78 0.46
CA MET A 85 1.68 -18.34 0.71
C MET A 85 1.81 -17.54 -0.58
N ARG A 86 2.42 -18.18 -1.58
CA ARG A 86 2.59 -17.63 -2.91
C ARG A 86 1.27 -17.43 -3.64
N GLU A 87 0.33 -18.39 -3.57
CA GLU A 87 -0.97 -18.26 -4.22
C GLU A 87 -1.81 -17.17 -3.58
N LEU A 88 -1.84 -17.13 -2.24
CA LEU A 88 -2.52 -16.06 -1.52
C LEU A 88 -1.91 -14.71 -1.85
N TRP A 89 -0.58 -14.65 -1.89
CA TRP A 89 0.13 -13.43 -2.20
C TRP A 89 -0.18 -12.96 -3.62
N ASP A 90 -0.14 -13.84 -4.60
CA ASP A 90 -0.44 -13.51 -6.00
C ASP A 90 -1.89 -13.10 -6.20
N GLN A 91 -2.80 -13.64 -5.41
CA GLN A 91 -4.21 -13.30 -5.47
C GLN A 91 -4.47 -11.85 -5.01
N TYR A 92 -3.83 -11.43 -3.93
CA TYR A 92 -4.03 -10.10 -3.36
C TYR A 92 -3.04 -9.08 -3.91
N TYR A 93 -1.88 -9.50 -4.32
CA TYR A 93 -0.79 -8.63 -4.76
C TYR A 93 -0.18 -9.17 -6.05
N PRO A 94 -0.92 -9.12 -7.16
CA PRO A 94 -0.37 -9.61 -8.41
C PRO A 94 0.90 -8.84 -8.74
N SER A 95 1.96 -9.59 -8.99
CA SER A 95 3.23 -8.99 -9.35
C SER A 95 3.18 -8.52 -10.80
N HIS A 96 3.53 -7.29 -11.00
CA HIS A 96 3.58 -6.71 -12.34
C HIS A 96 4.98 -6.44 -12.75
#